data_7028dff5d16a251d53810958c3db3cf9
#
_entry.id   7028dff5d16a251d53810958c3db3cf9
#
_cell.length_a   1.000
_cell.length_b   1.000
_cell.length_c   1.000
_cell.angle_alpha   90.00
_cell.angle_beta   90.00
_cell.angle_gamma   90.00
#
_symmetry.space_group_name_H-M   'P 1'
#
loop_
_entity.id
_entity.type
_entity.pdbx_description
1 polymer ?
#
loop_
_entity_poly.entity_id
_entity_poly.type
_entity_poly.pdbx_seq_one_letter_code
_entity_poly.pdbx_strand_id
1 'polypeptide(L)'
;MSAKSKIEELLLKAGYSTKAVKLYASKVNVGSIEKPDVSISYTGLPCGDIITLYLKLENGIIKDAKFEYKGCVGTACSGSALTSLIIGKSIEEAWKVTKGDILKELDGLPESHCAELAVNALRKALKKLEDKNRLRT
;
A
#
# COMPACT_ATOMS: atom_id res chain seq x y z
N MET A 1 6.28 -28.56 -10.81
CA MET A 1 7.04 -27.56 -10.05
C MET A 1 7.30 -26.35 -10.91
N SER A 2 6.73 -25.23 -10.52
CA SER A 2 7.04 -24.00 -11.23
C SER A 2 8.41 -23.49 -10.76
N ALA A 3 9.33 -23.30 -11.67
CA ALA A 3 10.57 -22.64 -11.35
C ALA A 3 10.26 -21.19 -11.01
N LYS A 4 10.95 -20.63 -10.01
CA LYS A 4 10.88 -19.21 -9.74
C LYS A 4 11.38 -18.46 -10.96
N SER A 5 10.71 -17.37 -11.30
CA SER A 5 11.18 -16.54 -12.40
C SER A 5 12.55 -15.96 -12.04
N LYS A 6 13.29 -15.58 -13.07
CA LYS A 6 14.60 -14.94 -12.87
C LYS A 6 14.47 -13.65 -12.04
N ILE A 7 13.37 -12.92 -12.22
CA ILE A 7 13.11 -11.70 -11.45
C ILE A 7 12.96 -12.01 -9.97
N GLU A 8 12.20 -13.07 -9.63
CA GLU A 8 12.02 -13.48 -8.25
C GLU A 8 13.34 -13.86 -7.59
N GLU A 9 14.20 -14.60 -8.30
CA GLU A 9 15.52 -14.96 -7.81
C GLU A 9 16.38 -13.72 -7.55
N LEU A 10 16.35 -12.76 -8.46
CA LEU A 10 17.10 -11.51 -8.31
C LEU A 10 16.62 -10.70 -7.10
N LEU A 11 15.31 -10.67 -6.86
CA LEU A 11 14.75 -9.97 -5.72
C LEU A 11 15.16 -10.62 -4.40
N LEU A 12 15.14 -11.94 -4.33
CA LEU A 12 15.61 -12.66 -3.15
C LEU A 12 17.08 -12.35 -2.87
N LYS A 13 17.91 -12.32 -3.90
CA LYS A 13 19.34 -11.97 -3.78
C LYS A 13 19.52 -10.52 -3.34
N ALA A 14 18.60 -9.63 -3.72
CA ALA A 14 18.66 -8.23 -3.33
C ALA A 14 18.18 -7.99 -1.90
N GLY A 15 17.75 -9.03 -1.18
CA GLY A 15 17.36 -8.92 0.21
C GLY A 15 15.86 -8.87 0.47
N TYR A 16 15.02 -9.01 -0.57
CA TYR A 16 13.57 -9.08 -0.37
C TYR A 16 13.17 -10.43 0.22
N SER A 17 12.24 -10.41 1.16
CA SER A 17 11.74 -11.63 1.77
C SER A 17 10.92 -12.45 0.77
N THR A 18 10.71 -13.72 1.06
CA THR A 18 9.81 -14.59 0.27
C THR A 18 8.41 -13.98 0.22
N LYS A 19 7.95 -13.45 1.34
CA LYS A 19 6.63 -12.84 1.45
C LYS A 19 6.49 -11.62 0.55
N ALA A 20 7.49 -10.73 0.57
CA ALA A 20 7.53 -9.55 -0.30
C ALA A 20 7.54 -9.94 -1.78
N VAL A 21 8.37 -10.92 -2.15
CA VAL A 21 8.45 -11.40 -3.52
C VAL A 21 7.11 -11.96 -4.00
N LYS A 22 6.42 -12.72 -3.15
CA LYS A 22 5.10 -13.26 -3.48
C LYS A 22 4.07 -12.17 -3.75
N LEU A 23 4.03 -11.16 -2.89
CA LEU A 23 3.10 -10.04 -3.07
C LEU A 23 3.38 -9.28 -4.36
N TYR A 24 4.65 -9.06 -4.65
CA TYR A 24 5.07 -8.39 -5.87
C TYR A 24 4.69 -9.19 -7.12
N ALA A 25 5.02 -10.47 -7.14
CA ALA A 25 4.75 -11.34 -8.29
C ALA A 25 3.25 -11.51 -8.55
N SER A 26 2.44 -11.55 -7.49
CA SER A 26 0.99 -11.71 -7.59
C SER A 26 0.27 -10.40 -7.81
N LYS A 27 0.97 -9.28 -7.82
CA LYS A 27 0.39 -7.93 -8.02
C LYS A 27 -0.82 -7.69 -7.11
N VAL A 28 -0.70 -8.06 -5.85
CA VAL A 28 -1.80 -7.98 -4.88
C VAL A 28 -2.29 -6.54 -4.75
N ASN A 29 -3.58 -6.33 -5.03
CA ASN A 29 -4.27 -5.05 -4.96
C ASN A 29 -3.71 -3.94 -5.87
N VAL A 30 -2.91 -4.31 -6.88
CA VAL A 30 -2.43 -3.35 -7.88
C VAL A 30 -3.55 -3.03 -8.86
N GLY A 31 -3.84 -1.75 -9.04
CA GLY A 31 -4.87 -1.29 -9.96
C GLY A 31 -5.61 -0.08 -9.41
N SER A 32 -6.74 0.23 -10.05
CA SER A 32 -7.60 1.33 -9.66
C SER A 32 -8.98 0.81 -9.25
N ILE A 33 -9.75 1.67 -8.59
CA ILE A 33 -11.16 1.39 -8.26
C ILE A 33 -12.00 2.39 -9.04
N GLU A 34 -13.01 1.88 -9.76
CA GLU A 34 -13.98 2.74 -10.42
C GLU A 34 -14.89 3.35 -9.35
N LYS A 35 -15.07 4.66 -9.38
CA LYS A 35 -15.87 5.41 -8.42
C LYS A 35 -15.42 5.19 -6.95
N PRO A 36 -14.14 5.45 -6.64
CA PRO A 36 -13.67 5.30 -5.27
C PRO A 36 -14.27 6.37 -4.37
N ASP A 37 -14.32 6.10 -3.07
CA ASP A 37 -14.73 7.13 -2.10
C ASP A 37 -13.61 8.16 -1.90
N VAL A 38 -12.36 7.72 -2.07
CA VAL A 38 -11.22 8.62 -2.12
C VAL A 38 -10.15 8.05 -3.03
N SER A 39 -9.47 8.94 -3.75
CA SER A 39 -8.23 8.61 -4.43
C SER A 39 -7.24 9.74 -4.18
N ILE A 40 -6.01 9.39 -3.88
CA ILE A 40 -4.93 10.37 -3.68
C ILE A 40 -3.64 9.85 -4.29
N SER A 41 -2.80 10.79 -4.68
CA SER A 41 -1.43 10.47 -5.05
C SER A 41 -0.49 11.09 -4.04
N TYR A 42 0.53 10.35 -3.65
CA TYR A 42 1.54 10.81 -2.72
C TYR A 42 2.93 10.54 -3.29
N THR A 43 3.76 11.57 -3.30
CA THR A 43 5.13 11.45 -3.79
C THR A 43 6.08 11.46 -2.61
N GLY A 44 6.93 10.44 -2.51
CA GLY A 44 7.94 10.33 -1.47
C GLY A 44 9.26 10.96 -1.90
N LEU A 45 9.83 11.80 -1.03
CA LEU A 45 11.15 12.38 -1.25
C LEU A 45 12.17 11.64 -0.38
N PRO A 46 13.43 11.53 -0.83
CA PRO A 46 14.01 12.12 -2.05
C PRO A 46 13.85 11.28 -3.31
N CYS A 47 13.37 10.04 -3.20
CA CYS A 47 13.32 9.08 -4.33
C CYS A 47 12.37 9.49 -5.44
N GLY A 48 11.31 10.25 -5.13
CA GLY A 48 10.32 10.64 -6.13
C GLY A 48 9.33 9.54 -6.49
N ASP A 49 9.31 8.44 -5.74
CA ASP A 49 8.34 7.36 -5.97
C ASP A 49 6.94 7.87 -5.66
N ILE A 50 5.97 7.41 -6.44
CA ILE A 50 4.57 7.84 -6.31
C ILE A 50 3.68 6.64 -6.04
N ILE A 51 2.79 6.80 -5.06
CA ILE A 51 1.69 5.84 -4.83
C ILE A 51 0.39 6.60 -5.04
N THR A 52 -0.49 6.02 -5.86
CA THR A 52 -1.86 6.49 -5.99
C THR A 52 -2.75 5.47 -5.31
N LEU A 53 -3.42 5.87 -4.24
CA LEU A 53 -4.22 4.98 -3.41
C LEU A 53 -5.70 5.23 -3.64
N TYR A 54 -6.45 4.15 -3.84
CA TYR A 54 -7.90 4.16 -4.05
C TYR A 54 -8.56 3.40 -2.92
N LEU A 55 -9.54 4.01 -2.27
CA LEU A 55 -10.29 3.36 -1.19
C LEU A 55 -11.78 3.39 -1.48
N LYS A 56 -12.44 2.27 -1.20
CA LYS A 56 -13.89 2.14 -1.27
C LYS A 56 -14.42 1.80 0.11
N LEU A 57 -15.41 2.55 0.58
CA LEU A 57 -15.99 2.38 1.90
C LEU A 57 -17.41 1.80 1.82
N GLU A 58 -17.76 1.05 2.84
CA GLU A 58 -19.14 0.58 3.03
C GLU A 58 -19.40 0.55 4.53
N ASN A 59 -20.39 1.31 4.99
CA ASN A 59 -20.75 1.39 6.41
C ASN A 59 -19.56 1.76 7.32
N GLY A 60 -18.70 2.67 6.85
CA GLY A 60 -17.55 3.12 7.63
C GLY A 60 -16.37 2.17 7.65
N ILE A 61 -16.47 1.07 6.91
CA ILE A 61 -15.41 0.08 6.80
C ILE A 61 -14.77 0.15 5.41
N ILE A 62 -13.47 0.00 5.34
CA ILE A 62 -12.76 -0.04 4.06
C ILE A 62 -13.06 -1.37 3.41
N LYS A 63 -13.94 -1.35 2.42
CA LYS A 63 -14.39 -2.55 1.71
C LYS A 63 -13.37 -3.00 0.69
N ASP A 64 -12.73 -2.07 0.01
CA ASP A 64 -11.72 -2.37 -1.00
C ASP A 64 -10.66 -1.30 -0.98
N ALA A 65 -9.44 -1.70 -1.32
CA ALA A 65 -8.30 -0.80 -1.41
C ALA A 65 -7.39 -1.29 -2.53
N LYS A 66 -7.04 -0.38 -3.42
CA LYS A 66 -6.14 -0.68 -4.54
C LYS A 66 -5.16 0.46 -4.67
N PHE A 67 -4.07 0.18 -5.38
CA PHE A 67 -3.07 1.22 -5.61
C PHE A 67 -2.39 1.04 -6.95
N GLU A 68 -1.95 2.16 -7.48
CA GLU A 68 -1.03 2.21 -8.59
C GLU A 68 0.25 2.85 -8.08
N TYR A 69 1.36 2.57 -8.71
CA TYR A 69 2.62 3.11 -8.25
C TYR A 69 3.56 3.39 -9.40
N LYS A 70 4.50 4.30 -9.16
CA LYS A 70 5.61 4.56 -10.05
C LYS A 70 6.86 4.63 -9.18
N GLY A 71 7.70 3.61 -9.27
CA GLY A 71 8.87 3.54 -8.41
C GLY A 71 9.43 2.13 -8.32
N CYS A 72 10.10 1.85 -7.23
CA CYS A 72 10.83 0.60 -7.04
C CYS A 72 9.94 -0.55 -6.57
N VAL A 73 10.52 -1.74 -6.52
CA VAL A 73 9.86 -2.96 -6.04
C VAL A 73 9.37 -2.79 -4.59
N GLY A 74 10.18 -2.12 -3.75
CA GLY A 74 9.79 -1.86 -2.36
C GLY A 74 8.50 -1.05 -2.25
N THR A 75 8.28 -0.11 -3.16
CA THR A 75 7.05 0.68 -3.22
C THR A 75 5.86 -0.21 -3.56
N ALA A 76 6.02 -1.12 -4.51
CA ALA A 76 4.99 -2.07 -4.88
C ALA A 76 4.65 -3.01 -3.71
N CYS A 77 5.67 -3.56 -3.06
CA CYS A 77 5.49 -4.45 -1.90
C CYS A 77 4.78 -3.72 -0.76
N SER A 78 5.19 -2.49 -0.48
CA SER A 78 4.59 -1.69 0.59
C SER A 78 3.13 -1.36 0.31
N GLY A 79 2.80 -1.04 -0.93
CA GLY A 79 1.41 -0.79 -1.33
C GLY A 79 0.54 -2.04 -1.19
N SER A 80 1.05 -3.19 -1.61
CA SER A 80 0.34 -4.47 -1.47
C SER A 80 0.11 -4.82 0.00
N ALA A 81 1.13 -4.66 0.85
CA ALA A 81 1.00 -4.92 2.28
C ALA A 81 0.02 -3.96 2.94
N LEU A 82 0.15 -2.66 2.65
CA LEU A 82 -0.74 -1.64 3.20
C LEU A 82 -2.19 -1.92 2.87
N THR A 83 -2.51 -2.12 1.59
CA THR A 83 -3.89 -2.35 1.15
C THR A 83 -4.45 -3.63 1.77
N SER A 84 -3.64 -4.68 1.88
CA SER A 84 -4.07 -5.92 2.52
C SER A 84 -4.37 -5.73 4.00
N LEU A 85 -3.59 -4.88 4.68
CA LEU A 85 -3.79 -4.61 6.11
C LEU A 85 -5.05 -3.79 6.40
N ILE A 86 -5.41 -2.85 5.51
CA ILE A 86 -6.51 -1.93 5.78
C ILE A 86 -7.88 -2.42 5.29
N ILE A 87 -7.93 -3.34 4.35
CA ILE A 87 -9.21 -3.91 3.89
C ILE A 87 -9.88 -4.60 5.08
N GLY A 88 -11.13 -4.24 5.35
CA GLY A 88 -11.89 -4.76 6.47
C GLY A 88 -11.78 -3.94 7.75
N LYS A 89 -10.96 -2.90 7.76
CA LYS A 89 -10.80 -2.02 8.92
C LYS A 89 -11.66 -0.78 8.79
N SER A 90 -12.06 -0.23 9.93
CA SER A 90 -12.70 1.08 9.98
C SER A 90 -11.65 2.16 9.68
N ILE A 91 -12.10 3.38 9.37
CA ILE A 91 -11.20 4.52 9.20
C ILE A 91 -10.35 4.73 10.45
N GLU A 92 -10.98 4.63 11.62
CA GLU A 92 -10.30 4.79 12.90
C GLU A 92 -9.18 3.76 13.08
N GLU A 93 -9.46 2.50 12.78
CA GLU A 93 -8.46 1.44 12.85
C GLU A 93 -7.33 1.64 11.84
N ALA A 94 -7.69 2.10 10.64
CA ALA A 94 -6.70 2.36 9.59
C ALA A 94 -5.70 3.45 10.00
N TRP A 95 -6.14 4.47 10.76
CA TRP A 95 -5.25 5.50 11.30
C TRP A 95 -4.13 4.93 12.17
N LYS A 96 -4.35 3.77 12.77
CA LYS A 96 -3.39 3.13 13.67
C LYS A 96 -2.33 2.30 12.95
N VAL A 97 -2.47 2.11 11.65
CA VAL A 97 -1.48 1.35 10.88
C VAL A 97 -0.19 2.14 10.79
N THR A 98 0.91 1.47 11.11
CA THR A 98 2.23 2.09 11.16
C THR A 98 3.18 1.48 10.12
N LYS A 99 4.30 2.18 9.91
CA LYS A 99 5.40 1.68 9.10
C LYS A 99 5.86 0.29 9.60
N GLY A 100 5.90 0.11 10.93
CA GLY A 100 6.26 -1.17 11.52
C GLY A 100 5.31 -2.30 11.14
N ASP A 101 4.02 -1.99 11.07
CA ASP A 101 3.03 -2.99 10.66
C ASP A 101 3.26 -3.46 9.23
N ILE A 102 3.58 -2.53 8.33
CA ILE A 102 3.89 -2.86 6.93
C ILE A 102 5.15 -3.70 6.85
N LEU A 103 6.20 -3.31 7.56
CA LEU A 103 7.46 -4.06 7.55
C LEU A 103 7.28 -5.46 8.13
N LYS A 104 6.46 -5.60 9.17
CA LYS A 104 6.15 -6.90 9.75
C LYS A 104 5.40 -7.79 8.75
N GLU A 105 4.44 -7.22 8.03
CA GLU A 105 3.69 -7.93 7.00
C GLU A 105 4.60 -8.45 5.87
N LEU A 106 5.67 -7.73 5.59
CA LEU A 106 6.62 -8.06 4.52
C LEU A 106 7.85 -8.86 5.02
N ASP A 107 7.93 -9.16 6.32
CA ASP A 107 9.15 -9.71 6.92
C ASP A 107 10.37 -8.84 6.64
N GLY A 108 10.15 -7.51 6.62
CA GLY A 108 11.19 -6.52 6.36
C GLY A 108 11.35 -6.16 4.90
N LEU A 109 12.09 -5.10 4.66
CA LEU A 109 12.47 -4.63 3.33
C LEU A 109 13.93 -4.22 3.36
N PRO A 110 14.66 -4.34 2.22
CA PRO A 110 16.02 -3.81 2.12
C PRO A 110 16.08 -2.31 2.46
N GLU A 111 15.05 -1.56 2.06
CA GLU A 111 14.94 -0.13 2.34
C GLU A 111 13.59 0.17 2.95
N SER A 112 13.59 0.66 4.18
CA SER A 112 12.35 0.86 4.94
C SER A 112 11.57 2.12 4.55
N HIS A 113 12.17 3.05 3.81
CA HIS A 113 11.48 4.29 3.43
C HIS A 113 10.26 4.06 2.54
N CYS A 114 10.22 2.94 1.81
CA CYS A 114 9.06 2.61 0.97
C CYS A 114 7.82 2.33 1.84
N ALA A 115 8.00 1.70 3.01
CA ALA A 115 6.89 1.48 3.93
C ALA A 115 6.37 2.80 4.51
N GLU A 116 7.27 3.74 4.78
CA GLU A 116 6.90 5.08 5.24
C GLU A 116 6.08 5.83 4.18
N LEU A 117 6.50 5.74 2.92
CA LEU A 117 5.78 6.31 1.79
C LEU A 117 4.33 5.81 1.76
N ALA A 118 4.14 4.50 1.93
CA ALA A 118 2.81 3.89 1.91
C ALA A 118 1.94 4.39 3.06
N VAL A 119 2.49 4.48 4.27
CA VAL A 119 1.75 4.99 5.44
C VAL A 119 1.35 6.45 5.24
N ASN A 120 2.26 7.26 4.70
CA ASN A 120 1.96 8.66 4.43
C ASN A 120 0.86 8.83 3.39
N ALA A 121 0.85 7.98 2.36
CA ALA A 121 -0.22 7.96 1.37
C ALA A 121 -1.56 7.62 2.03
N LEU A 122 -1.58 6.62 2.91
CA LEU A 122 -2.78 6.24 3.66
C LEU A 122 -3.30 7.41 4.48
N ARG A 123 -2.44 8.06 5.25
CA ARG A 123 -2.83 9.18 6.10
C ARG A 123 -3.41 10.34 5.30
N LYS A 124 -2.83 10.61 4.14
CA LYS A 124 -3.36 11.62 3.23
C LYS A 124 -4.76 11.26 2.75
N ALA A 125 -4.99 10.01 2.40
CA ALA A 125 -6.30 9.52 1.97
C ALA A 125 -7.33 9.62 3.10
N LEU A 126 -6.96 9.18 4.29
CA LEU A 126 -7.86 9.21 5.46
C LEU A 126 -8.23 10.64 5.84
N LYS A 127 -7.27 11.56 5.78
CA LYS A 127 -7.55 12.97 6.05
C LYS A 127 -8.52 13.55 5.03
N LYS A 128 -8.35 13.20 3.77
CA LYS A 128 -9.27 13.64 2.71
C LYS A 128 -10.69 13.13 2.95
N LEU A 129 -10.83 11.89 3.42
CA LEU A 129 -12.13 11.32 3.78
C LEU A 129 -12.78 12.08 4.93
N GLU A 130 -12.02 12.40 5.96
CA GLU A 130 -12.52 13.19 7.11
C GLU A 130 -12.96 14.58 6.68
N ASP A 131 -12.17 15.24 5.86
CA ASP A 131 -12.50 16.57 5.35
C ASP A 131 -13.78 16.55 4.52
N LYS A 132 -14.00 15.53 3.72
CA LYS A 132 -15.23 15.33 2.96
C LYS A 132 -16.45 15.18 3.87
N ASN A 133 -16.30 14.42 4.96
CA ASN A 133 -17.38 14.20 5.92
C ASN A 133 -17.74 15.51 6.64
N ARG A 134 -16.76 16.33 6.97
CA ARG A 134 -17.00 17.63 7.58
C ARG A 134 -17.80 18.56 6.66
N LEU A 135 -17.52 18.51 5.37
CA LEU A 135 -18.23 19.36 4.39
C LEU A 135 -19.67 18.93 4.17
N ARG A 136 -20.03 17.70 4.53
CA ARG A 136 -21.39 17.17 4.40
C ARG A 136 -22.26 17.45 5.62
N THR A 137 -21.64 17.83 6.72
CA THR A 137 -22.36 18.24 7.93
C THR A 137 -22.46 19.74 8.00
#